data_c0861c375dceeadc223ec294e7a57a8d
#
_entry.id   c0861c375dceeadc223ec294e7a57a8d
#
_cell.length_a   1.000
_cell.length_b   1.000
_cell.length_c   1.000
_cell.angle_alpha   90.00
_cell.angle_beta   90.00
_cell.angle_gamma   90.00
#
_symmetry.space_group_name_H-M   'P 1'
#
loop_
_entity.id
_entity.type
_entity.pdbx_description
1 polymer ?
#
loop_
_entity_poly.entity_id
_entity_poly.type
_entity_poly.pdbx_seq_one_letter_code
_entity_poly.pdbx_strand_id
1 'polypeptide(L)'
;MRVHILLLSVLCISLFSCQSKQQEDKQISTIDSTLQVKATSILENKLIELNALSGQTIIMEVQTGHIKAMVGLESTDSANYQPCENFSQAYESALIHPISILAALETGKVKLADTVDVGNGSYSIQDRELKDHNWHRGGYG
;
A
#
# COMPACT_ATOMS: atom_id res chain seq x y z
N MET A 1 21.04 -31.10 -56.37
CA MET A 1 21.94 -30.11 -55.72
C MET A 1 21.36 -28.68 -55.64
N ARG A 2 20.64 -28.17 -56.61
CA ARG A 2 20.04 -26.79 -56.55
C ARG A 2 18.86 -26.64 -55.61
N VAL A 3 18.06 -27.68 -55.39
CA VAL A 3 16.88 -27.64 -54.52
C VAL A 3 17.23 -27.59 -53.02
N HIS A 4 18.33 -28.27 -52.60
CA HIS A 4 18.77 -28.24 -51.21
C HIS A 4 19.37 -26.89 -50.78
N ILE A 5 19.96 -26.15 -51.70
CA ILE A 5 20.51 -24.82 -51.45
C ILE A 5 19.39 -23.80 -51.23
N LEU A 6 18.30 -23.91 -51.99
CA LEU A 6 17.08 -23.07 -51.82
C LEU A 6 16.35 -23.34 -50.47
N LEU A 7 16.29 -24.60 -50.04
CA LEU A 7 15.68 -24.97 -48.77
C LEU A 7 16.52 -24.48 -47.56
N LEU A 8 17.86 -24.51 -47.66
CA LEU A 8 18.72 -23.97 -46.62
C LEU A 8 18.64 -22.44 -46.51
N SER A 9 18.46 -21.72 -47.62
CA SER A 9 18.36 -20.27 -47.59
C SER A 9 17.04 -19.77 -46.97
N VAL A 10 15.94 -20.51 -47.16
CA VAL A 10 14.64 -20.20 -46.56
C VAL A 10 14.65 -20.46 -45.07
N LEU A 11 15.37 -21.50 -44.57
CA LEU A 11 15.51 -21.83 -43.17
C LEU A 11 16.34 -20.76 -42.42
N CYS A 12 17.33 -20.14 -43.04
CA CYS A 12 18.12 -19.10 -42.41
C CYS A 12 17.38 -17.78 -42.22
N ILE A 13 16.39 -17.47 -43.07
CA ILE A 13 15.62 -16.22 -43.00
C ILE A 13 14.60 -16.25 -41.87
N SER A 14 14.14 -17.43 -41.45
CA SER A 14 13.16 -17.58 -40.37
C SER A 14 13.78 -17.43 -38.97
N LEU A 15 15.08 -17.40 -38.81
CA LEU A 15 15.77 -17.25 -37.52
C LEU A 15 16.13 -15.80 -37.17
N PHE A 16 15.90 -14.85 -38.08
CA PHE A 16 16.23 -13.42 -37.84
C PHE A 16 15.04 -12.57 -37.39
N SER A 17 13.87 -13.15 -37.19
CA SER A 17 12.68 -12.39 -36.80
C SER A 17 12.26 -12.72 -35.37
N CYS A 18 12.99 -12.23 -34.38
CA CYS A 18 12.49 -11.88 -33.05
C CYS A 18 13.59 -11.26 -32.18
N GLN A 19 14.03 -10.07 -32.57
CA GLN A 19 14.58 -9.15 -31.58
C GLN A 19 13.49 -8.10 -31.29
N SER A 20 12.54 -8.48 -30.44
CA SER A 20 11.77 -7.48 -29.71
C SER A 20 12.77 -6.69 -28.88
N LYS A 21 13.03 -5.44 -29.27
CA LYS A 21 13.63 -4.47 -28.37
C LYS A 21 12.71 -4.41 -27.16
N GLN A 22 13.05 -5.11 -26.07
CA GLN A 22 12.56 -4.75 -24.75
C GLN A 22 13.02 -3.30 -24.57
N GLN A 23 12.11 -2.39 -24.75
CA GLN A 23 12.24 -1.03 -24.28
C GLN A 23 12.25 -1.20 -22.76
N GLU A 24 13.44 -1.18 -22.19
CA GLU A 24 13.65 -1.12 -20.76
C GLU A 24 13.04 0.21 -20.33
N ASP A 25 11.79 0.15 -19.89
CA ASP A 25 11.11 1.28 -19.26
C ASP A 25 11.95 1.58 -18.02
N LYS A 26 12.80 2.61 -18.12
CA LYS A 26 13.65 3.07 -17.04
C LYS A 26 12.71 3.57 -15.95
N GLN A 27 12.33 2.68 -15.06
CA GLN A 27 11.47 2.98 -13.94
C GLN A 27 12.21 3.98 -13.04
N ILE A 28 11.82 5.25 -13.15
CA ILE A 28 12.40 6.32 -12.33
C ILE A 28 11.81 6.15 -10.93
N SER A 29 12.65 5.73 -9.99
CA SER A 29 12.27 5.67 -8.59
C SER A 29 11.98 7.07 -8.07
N THR A 30 10.84 7.24 -7.37
CA THR A 30 10.45 8.48 -6.72
C THR A 30 10.93 8.56 -5.26
N ILE A 31 11.59 7.51 -4.79
CA ILE A 31 12.11 7.40 -3.42
C ILE A 31 13.24 8.40 -3.20
N ASP A 32 13.12 9.17 -2.13
CA ASP A 32 14.18 10.02 -1.59
C ASP A 32 15.02 9.20 -0.61
N SER A 33 16.28 8.98 -0.94
CA SER A 33 17.18 8.15 -0.14
C SER A 33 17.39 8.68 1.27
N THR A 34 17.40 10.00 1.45
CA THR A 34 17.56 10.63 2.77
C THR A 34 16.32 10.39 3.64
N LEU A 35 15.13 10.57 3.06
CA LEU A 35 13.88 10.27 3.75
C LEU A 35 13.74 8.78 4.06
N GLN A 36 14.12 7.92 3.12
CA GLN A 36 14.10 6.46 3.30
C GLN A 36 14.93 6.04 4.53
N VAL A 37 16.18 6.51 4.62
CA VAL A 37 17.08 6.19 5.74
C VAL A 37 16.53 6.73 7.07
N LYS A 38 16.05 7.98 7.08
CA LYS A 38 15.46 8.56 8.30
C LYS A 38 14.20 7.82 8.74
N ALA A 39 13.31 7.50 7.81
CA ALA A 39 12.08 6.77 8.10
C ALA A 39 12.39 5.37 8.66
N THR A 40 13.39 4.68 8.10
CA THR A 40 13.85 3.39 8.60
C THR A 40 14.31 3.47 10.05
N SER A 41 15.20 4.42 10.35
CA SER A 41 15.74 4.59 11.71
C SER A 41 14.65 4.95 12.74
N ILE A 42 13.71 5.84 12.36
CA ILE A 42 12.61 6.23 13.25
C ILE A 42 11.69 5.03 13.51
N LEU A 43 11.34 4.30 12.45
CA LEU A 43 10.47 3.12 12.58
C LEU A 43 11.12 2.07 13.47
N GLU A 44 12.38 1.72 13.23
CA GLU A 44 13.14 0.74 14.01
C GLU A 44 13.17 1.11 15.51
N ASN A 45 13.53 2.35 15.82
CA ASN A 45 13.54 2.82 17.21
C ASN A 45 12.16 2.72 17.88
N LYS A 46 11.08 3.00 17.13
CA LYS A 46 9.72 2.88 17.65
C LYS A 46 9.29 1.44 17.84
N LEU A 47 9.67 0.55 16.98
CA LEU A 47 9.38 -0.88 17.12
C LEU A 47 10.08 -1.47 18.36
N ILE A 48 11.34 -1.08 18.60
CA ILE A 48 12.09 -1.45 19.81
C ILE A 48 11.39 -0.92 21.07
N GLU A 49 11.07 0.38 21.10
CA GLU A 49 10.40 1.04 22.22
C GLU A 49 9.07 0.37 22.57
N LEU A 50 8.30 -0.01 21.57
CA LEU A 50 6.97 -0.63 21.71
C LEU A 50 7.01 -2.16 21.88
N ASN A 51 8.19 -2.77 21.74
CA ASN A 51 8.36 -4.22 21.65
C ASN A 51 7.41 -4.83 20.59
N ALA A 52 7.29 -4.18 19.45
CA ALA A 52 6.39 -4.59 18.37
C ALA A 52 7.10 -5.56 17.42
N LEU A 53 6.34 -6.53 16.89
CA LEU A 53 6.89 -7.55 15.99
C LEU A 53 7.15 -7.03 14.58
N SER A 54 6.38 -6.06 14.12
CA SER A 54 6.53 -5.48 12.78
C SER A 54 5.93 -4.08 12.72
N GLY A 55 6.33 -3.33 11.70
CA GLY A 55 5.78 -2.02 11.41
C GLY A 55 6.05 -1.59 9.99
N GLN A 56 5.25 -0.66 9.53
CA GLN A 56 5.34 -0.12 8.18
C GLN A 56 5.12 1.38 8.20
N THR A 57 5.79 2.09 7.30
CA THR A 57 5.54 3.50 7.06
C THR A 57 5.67 3.83 5.58
N ILE A 58 4.79 4.68 5.08
CA ILE A 58 4.82 5.20 3.72
C ILE A 58 4.75 6.72 3.81
N ILE A 59 5.66 7.41 3.14
CA ILE A 59 5.67 8.86 3.02
C ILE A 59 5.36 9.20 1.57
N MET A 60 4.28 9.94 1.36
CA MET A 60 3.79 10.33 0.03
C MET A 60 3.72 11.85 -0.07
N GLU A 61 4.15 12.37 -1.23
CA GLU A 61 4.00 13.77 -1.58
C GLU A 61 2.55 14.04 -2.00
N VAL A 62 1.89 14.97 -1.31
CA VAL A 62 0.44 15.19 -1.48
C VAL A 62 0.08 15.70 -2.89
N GLN A 63 0.90 16.59 -3.47
CA GLN A 63 0.60 17.19 -4.77
C GLN A 63 0.73 16.23 -5.94
N THR A 64 1.64 15.30 -5.88
CA THR A 64 2.00 14.42 -7.00
C THR A 64 1.56 12.97 -6.81
N GLY A 65 1.29 12.56 -5.56
CA GLY A 65 1.06 11.17 -5.20
C GLY A 65 2.35 10.32 -5.23
N HIS A 66 3.52 10.92 -5.42
CA HIS A 66 4.78 10.18 -5.44
C HIS A 66 5.14 9.64 -4.07
N ILE A 67 5.49 8.36 -3.99
CA ILE A 67 6.02 7.75 -2.79
C ILE A 67 7.48 8.21 -2.62
N LYS A 68 7.76 8.89 -1.52
CA LYS A 68 9.09 9.42 -1.17
C LYS A 68 9.86 8.52 -0.21
N ALA A 69 9.16 7.76 0.61
CA ALA A 69 9.75 6.69 1.41
C ALA A 69 8.72 5.56 1.61
N MET A 70 9.20 4.33 1.66
CA MET A 70 8.39 3.15 1.87
C MET A 70 9.22 2.14 2.66
N VAL A 71 8.91 1.96 3.93
CA VAL A 71 9.69 1.16 4.86
C VAL A 71 8.78 0.15 5.54
N GLY A 72 9.15 -1.11 5.47
CA GLY A 72 8.59 -2.18 6.26
C GLY A 72 9.70 -2.88 7.04
N LEU A 73 9.47 -3.17 8.31
CA LEU A 73 10.39 -3.89 9.18
C LEU A 73 9.63 -4.97 9.93
N GLU A 74 10.27 -6.13 10.08
CA GLU A 74 9.77 -7.22 10.92
C GLU A 74 10.88 -7.77 11.81
N SER A 75 10.50 -8.19 13.01
CA SER A 75 11.42 -8.77 13.97
C SER A 75 11.67 -10.24 13.65
N THR A 76 12.95 -10.63 13.60
CA THR A 76 13.37 -12.03 13.54
C THR A 76 13.67 -12.59 14.94
N ASP A 77 14.05 -11.71 15.84
CA ASP A 77 14.19 -11.93 17.28
C ASP A 77 13.94 -10.59 17.99
N SER A 78 13.76 -10.59 19.29
CA SER A 78 13.28 -9.42 20.08
C SER A 78 14.14 -8.15 19.97
N ALA A 79 15.24 -8.15 19.23
CA ALA A 79 16.18 -7.03 19.14
C ALA A 79 16.61 -6.68 17.69
N ASN A 80 16.37 -7.57 16.73
CA ASN A 80 16.82 -7.39 15.36
C ASN A 80 15.64 -7.29 14.41
N TYR A 81 15.63 -6.24 13.62
CA TYR A 81 14.63 -6.00 12.59
C TYR A 81 15.24 -6.16 11.20
N GLN A 82 14.50 -6.80 10.31
CA GLN A 82 14.86 -6.98 8.92
C GLN A 82 13.85 -6.28 8.01
N PRO A 83 14.28 -5.82 6.83
CA PRO A 83 13.36 -5.28 5.83
C PRO A 83 12.26 -6.29 5.49
N CYS A 84 11.02 -5.82 5.48
CA CYS A 84 9.85 -6.57 5.07
C CYS A 84 9.12 -5.81 3.97
N GLU A 85 8.91 -6.44 2.83
CA GLU A 85 8.20 -5.84 1.69
C GLU A 85 6.69 -6.14 1.69
N ASN A 86 6.19 -6.78 2.74
CA ASN A 86 4.78 -7.14 2.83
C ASN A 86 3.94 -5.95 3.33
N PHE A 87 3.55 -5.07 2.42
CA PHE A 87 2.67 -3.92 2.68
C PHE A 87 1.18 -4.25 2.54
N SER A 88 0.84 -5.50 2.27
CA SER A 88 -0.55 -5.94 2.08
C SER A 88 -1.24 -6.37 3.37
N GLN A 89 -0.54 -6.44 4.48
CA GLN A 89 -1.14 -6.77 5.78
C GLN A 89 -2.04 -5.62 6.23
N ALA A 90 -3.33 -5.89 6.26
CA ALA A 90 -4.31 -4.99 6.83
C ALA A 90 -4.44 -5.28 8.32
N TYR A 91 -4.09 -4.30 9.14
CA TYR A 91 -4.43 -4.32 10.56
C TYR A 91 -5.75 -3.56 10.75
N GLU A 92 -6.59 -4.05 11.64
CA GLU A 92 -7.77 -3.29 12.05
C GLU A 92 -7.30 -1.96 12.66
N SER A 93 -7.65 -0.87 12.01
CA SER A 93 -7.20 0.45 12.42
C SER A 93 -8.33 1.47 12.30
N ALA A 94 -8.47 2.29 13.32
CA ALA A 94 -9.35 3.45 13.29
C ALA A 94 -8.98 4.48 12.20
N LEU A 95 -7.79 4.38 11.61
CA LEU A 95 -7.33 5.26 10.54
C LEU A 95 -8.17 5.16 9.25
N ILE A 96 -8.97 4.11 9.09
CA ILE A 96 -9.92 4.02 7.97
C ILE A 96 -11.10 4.99 8.12
N HIS A 97 -11.44 5.42 9.34
CA HIS A 97 -12.60 6.28 9.60
C HIS A 97 -12.51 7.62 8.87
N PRO A 98 -11.39 8.38 8.89
CA PRO A 98 -11.26 9.60 8.10
C PRO A 98 -11.47 9.38 6.60
N ILE A 99 -10.97 8.25 6.06
CA ILE A 99 -11.14 7.91 4.64
C ILE A 99 -12.61 7.64 4.33
N SER A 100 -13.31 6.93 5.21
CA SER A 100 -14.73 6.65 5.05
C SER A 100 -15.57 7.94 5.08
N ILE A 101 -15.23 8.89 5.97
CA ILE A 101 -15.88 10.20 6.05
C ILE A 101 -15.63 11.01 4.77
N LEU A 102 -14.36 11.05 4.30
CA LEU A 102 -14.03 11.74 3.05
C LEU A 102 -14.80 11.15 1.86
N ALA A 103 -14.89 9.83 1.76
CA ALA A 103 -15.65 9.17 0.71
C ALA A 103 -17.15 9.52 0.79
N ALA A 104 -17.72 9.60 2.00
CA ALA A 104 -19.11 10.00 2.21
C ALA A 104 -19.36 11.46 1.79
N LEU A 105 -18.45 12.37 2.13
CA LEU A 105 -18.53 13.79 1.74
C LEU A 105 -18.43 13.97 0.23
N GLU A 106 -17.57 13.23 -0.45
CA GLU A 106 -17.41 13.24 -1.92
C GLU A 106 -18.70 12.81 -2.64
N THR A 107 -19.53 11.96 -2.04
CA THR A 107 -20.83 11.61 -2.62
C THR A 107 -21.83 12.76 -2.62
N GLY A 108 -21.56 13.83 -1.87
CA GLY A 108 -22.48 14.96 -1.68
C GLY A 108 -23.74 14.63 -0.88
N LYS A 109 -23.87 13.41 -0.37
CA LYS A 109 -25.05 12.96 0.41
C LYS A 109 -24.98 13.38 1.87
N VAL A 110 -23.77 13.65 2.37
CA VAL A 110 -23.53 14.10 3.74
C VAL A 110 -22.66 15.36 3.74
N LYS A 111 -22.78 16.16 4.79
CA LYS A 111 -22.03 17.40 5.03
C LYS A 111 -21.35 17.30 6.38
N LEU A 112 -20.26 18.07 6.58
CA LEU A 112 -19.55 18.12 7.86
C LEU A 112 -20.43 18.59 9.04
N ALA A 113 -21.49 19.32 8.76
CA ALA A 113 -22.42 19.83 9.77
C ALA A 113 -23.59 18.88 10.05
N ASP A 114 -23.66 17.74 9.38
CA ASP A 114 -24.76 16.80 9.60
C ASP A 114 -24.54 16.03 10.91
N THR A 115 -25.63 15.86 11.65
CA THR A 115 -25.63 15.03 12.87
C THR A 115 -25.94 13.59 12.49
N VAL A 116 -25.15 12.66 13.01
CA VAL A 116 -25.33 11.21 12.79
C VAL A 116 -25.85 10.56 14.06
N ASP A 117 -26.97 9.85 13.96
CA ASP A 117 -27.46 9.01 15.04
C ASP A 117 -26.61 7.73 15.11
N VAL A 118 -25.87 7.57 16.19
CA VAL A 118 -25.02 6.39 16.44
C VAL A 118 -25.76 5.27 17.17
N GLY A 119 -27.06 5.44 17.40
CA GLY A 119 -27.91 4.43 18.00
C GLY A 119 -27.52 4.10 19.45
N ASN A 120 -27.39 2.81 19.73
CA ASN A 120 -27.07 2.28 21.06
C ASN A 120 -25.64 1.72 21.16
N GLY A 121 -24.76 2.08 20.23
CA GLY A 121 -23.37 1.59 20.19
C GLY A 121 -23.21 0.16 19.66
N SER A 122 -24.26 -0.40 19.08
CA SER A 122 -24.22 -1.72 18.43
C SER A 122 -24.95 -1.67 17.10
N TYR A 123 -24.35 -2.19 16.05
CA TYR A 123 -24.90 -2.25 14.71
C TYR A 123 -24.65 -3.60 14.06
N SER A 124 -25.66 -4.21 13.46
CA SER A 124 -25.54 -5.51 12.81
C SER A 124 -25.53 -5.36 11.29
N ILE A 125 -24.51 -5.88 10.65
CA ILE A 125 -24.38 -5.95 9.18
C ILE A 125 -24.03 -7.40 8.80
N GLN A 126 -24.82 -8.02 7.95
CA GLN A 126 -24.52 -9.35 7.36
C GLN A 126 -24.05 -10.37 8.42
N ASP A 127 -24.82 -10.57 9.46
CA ASP A 127 -24.54 -11.50 10.57
C ASP A 127 -23.30 -11.15 11.43
N ARG A 128 -22.73 -9.96 11.26
CA ARG A 128 -21.67 -9.42 12.12
C ARG A 128 -22.22 -8.31 12.99
N GLU A 129 -21.98 -8.41 14.29
CA GLU A 129 -22.28 -7.35 15.23
C GLU A 129 -21.03 -6.44 15.36
N LEU A 130 -21.20 -5.16 14.99
CA LEU A 130 -20.21 -4.12 15.20
C LEU A 130 -20.55 -3.42 16.52
N LYS A 131 -19.61 -3.36 17.44
CA LYS A 131 -19.73 -2.65 18.71
C LYS A 131 -18.82 -1.44 18.73
N ASP A 132 -19.34 -0.32 19.19
CA ASP A 132 -18.54 0.86 19.42
C ASP A 132 -17.59 0.61 20.61
N HIS A 133 -16.32 0.99 20.45
CA HIS A 133 -15.31 0.80 21.48
C HIS A 133 -15.54 1.69 22.70
N ASN A 134 -16.02 2.92 22.47
CA ASN A 134 -16.38 3.89 23.51
C ASN A 134 -17.78 4.42 23.20
N TRP A 135 -18.79 3.63 23.55
CA TRP A 135 -20.16 4.06 23.30
C TRP A 135 -20.51 5.34 24.07
N HIS A 136 -20.95 6.32 23.35
CA HIS A 136 -21.47 7.58 23.86
C HIS A 136 -22.96 7.67 23.54
N ARG A 137 -23.78 7.85 24.56
CA ARG A 137 -25.22 8.00 24.40
C ARG A 137 -25.52 9.36 23.76
N GLY A 138 -26.01 9.35 22.54
CA GLY A 138 -26.35 10.52 21.77
C GLY A 138 -25.47 10.77 20.56
N GLY A 139 -26.01 11.41 19.54
CA GLY A 139 -25.24 11.82 18.38
C GLY A 139 -24.33 13.01 18.69
N TYR A 140 -23.18 13.04 18.07
CA TYR A 140 -22.34 14.23 18.01
C TYR A 140 -22.61 14.96 16.70
N GLY A 141 -22.98 16.22 16.80
CA GLY A 141 -23.06 17.15 15.68
C GLY A 141 -21.77 17.94 15.53
#